data_9867ed29a755a1ed910125eb5c83e913
#
_entry.id   9867ed29a755a1ed910125eb5c83e913
#
_cell.length_a   1.000
_cell.length_b   1.000
_cell.length_c   1.000
_cell.angle_alpha   90.00
_cell.angle_beta   90.00
_cell.angle_gamma   90.00
#
_symmetry.space_group_name_H-M   'P 1'
#
loop_
_entity.id
_entity.type
_entity.pdbx_description
1 polymer ?
#
loop_
_entity_poly.entity_id
_entity_poly.type
_entity_poly.pdbx_seq_one_letter_code
_entity_poly.pdbx_strand_id
1 'polypeptide(L)'
;MATTNDLKNGMVLNLDGQLWSVVNFQHVKPGKGGAFVRTTLKNVLSGKVVDKTFNAGVKVDTANVDRREMTYLYTDGSEYYFMDPDTYDQVGVSADVVGDAANFMLENTNVVVARHEDNPLYVELPAAVELDIEHTDPGVQGDRSTGGTKPAKLETGAEIQVPLFINTGDKVKVDPRDGRYLSRVSSK
;
A
#
# COMPACT_ATOMS: atom_id res chain seq x y z
N MET A 1 -1.90 -23.52 -14.75
CA MET A 1 -0.77 -23.89 -13.87
C MET A 1 0.53 -23.37 -14.46
N ALA A 2 1.35 -22.76 -13.62
CA ALA A 2 2.66 -22.28 -14.01
C ALA A 2 3.74 -23.17 -13.35
N THR A 3 4.98 -23.02 -13.80
CA THR A 3 6.16 -23.60 -13.16
C THR A 3 7.06 -22.48 -12.65
N THR A 4 8.07 -22.83 -11.88
CA THR A 4 9.07 -21.84 -11.40
C THR A 4 9.81 -21.17 -12.54
N ASN A 5 9.80 -21.73 -13.75
CA ASN A 5 10.39 -21.11 -14.93
C ASN A 5 9.56 -19.94 -15.46
N ASP A 6 8.30 -19.84 -15.08
CA ASP A 6 7.36 -18.82 -15.53
C ASP A 6 7.26 -17.64 -14.56
N LEU A 7 7.99 -17.66 -13.44
CA LEU A 7 7.91 -16.64 -12.40
C LEU A 7 8.27 -15.25 -12.92
N LYS A 8 7.49 -14.28 -12.49
CA LYS A 8 7.72 -12.85 -12.75
C LYS A 8 7.45 -12.07 -11.47
N ASN A 9 8.14 -10.95 -11.31
CA ASN A 9 7.88 -10.04 -10.20
C ASN A 9 6.42 -9.52 -10.29
N GLY A 10 5.75 -9.48 -9.15
CA GLY A 10 4.34 -9.10 -9.07
C GLY A 10 3.35 -10.24 -9.28
N MET A 11 3.79 -11.41 -9.71
CA MET A 11 2.95 -12.60 -9.84
C MET A 11 2.45 -13.04 -8.47
N VAL A 12 1.20 -13.47 -8.38
CA VAL A 12 0.62 -13.96 -7.12
C VAL A 12 0.51 -15.47 -7.16
N LEU A 13 1.06 -16.12 -6.14
CA LEU A 13 1.03 -17.56 -5.97
C LEU A 13 0.09 -17.95 -4.84
N ASN A 14 -0.62 -19.06 -5.00
CA ASN A 14 -1.38 -19.68 -3.93
C ASN A 14 -0.52 -20.80 -3.32
N LEU A 15 -0.03 -20.60 -2.12
CA LEU A 15 0.78 -21.55 -1.38
C LEU A 15 0.05 -21.93 -0.10
N ASP A 16 -0.39 -23.18 -0.01
CA ASP A 16 -1.10 -23.71 1.16
C ASP A 16 -2.32 -22.88 1.58
N GLY A 17 -3.06 -22.39 0.58
CA GLY A 17 -4.26 -21.56 0.81
C GLY A 17 -3.99 -20.10 1.11
N GLN A 18 -2.73 -19.67 1.11
CA GLN A 18 -2.34 -18.27 1.28
C GLN A 18 -1.82 -17.68 -0.02
N LEU A 19 -2.11 -16.41 -0.23
CA LEU A 19 -1.67 -15.67 -1.41
C LEU A 19 -0.38 -14.92 -1.13
N TRP A 20 0.60 -15.13 -2.02
CA TRP A 20 1.93 -14.55 -1.92
C TRP A 20 2.31 -13.85 -3.21
N SER A 21 2.73 -12.61 -3.14
CA SER A 21 3.25 -11.85 -4.28
C SER A 21 4.75 -12.09 -4.41
N VAL A 22 5.20 -12.37 -5.62
CA VAL A 22 6.65 -12.51 -5.92
C VAL A 22 7.26 -11.11 -5.96
N VAL A 23 8.09 -10.82 -4.97
CA VAL A 23 8.84 -9.54 -4.89
C VAL A 23 10.10 -9.61 -5.74
N ASN A 24 10.81 -10.74 -5.62
CA ASN A 24 12.04 -11.00 -6.37
C ASN A 24 12.26 -12.50 -6.52
N PHE A 25 12.99 -12.89 -7.56
CA PHE A 25 13.37 -14.27 -7.76
C PHE A 25 14.73 -14.34 -8.48
N GLN A 26 15.43 -15.45 -8.25
CA GLN A 26 16.72 -15.72 -8.87
C GLN A 26 16.85 -17.19 -9.24
N HIS A 27 17.10 -17.47 -10.50
CA HIS A 27 17.45 -18.81 -10.97
C HIS A 27 18.91 -19.09 -10.67
N VAL A 28 19.19 -20.22 -10.01
CA VAL A 28 20.56 -20.63 -9.65
C VAL A 28 20.83 -22.02 -10.25
N LYS A 29 21.89 -22.12 -11.02
CA LYS A 29 22.39 -23.40 -11.56
C LYS A 29 23.75 -23.67 -10.92
N PRO A 30 23.78 -24.44 -9.82
CA PRO A 30 25.06 -24.79 -9.20
C PRO A 30 25.88 -25.73 -10.11
N GLY A 31 27.19 -25.72 -9.97
CA GLY A 31 28.06 -26.62 -10.73
C GLY A 31 27.88 -28.11 -10.36
N LYS A 32 27.38 -28.38 -9.17
CA LYS A 32 26.99 -29.70 -8.68
C LYS A 32 25.63 -29.60 -8.02
N GLY A 33 24.69 -30.50 -8.36
CA GLY A 33 23.34 -30.53 -7.84
C GLY A 33 22.28 -29.98 -8.80
N GLY A 34 21.02 -30.08 -8.40
CA GLY A 34 19.88 -29.60 -9.19
C GLY A 34 19.75 -28.08 -9.20
N ALA A 35 19.28 -27.54 -10.31
CA ALA A 35 18.95 -26.12 -10.40
C ALA A 35 17.79 -25.76 -9.45
N PHE A 36 17.82 -24.59 -8.89
CA PHE A 36 16.78 -24.10 -7.99
C PHE A 36 16.47 -22.64 -8.22
N VAL A 37 15.35 -22.16 -7.68
CA VAL A 37 14.91 -20.77 -7.75
C VAL A 37 14.72 -20.25 -6.34
N ARG A 38 15.48 -19.20 -5.99
CA ARG A 38 15.26 -18.46 -4.75
C ARG A 38 14.22 -17.39 -4.99
N THR A 39 13.23 -17.33 -4.11
CA THR A 39 12.16 -16.33 -4.22
C THR A 39 12.04 -15.55 -2.92
N THR A 40 11.77 -14.26 -3.05
CA THR A 40 11.32 -13.41 -1.95
C THR A 40 9.82 -13.19 -2.17
N LEU A 41 9.02 -13.63 -1.20
CA LEU A 41 7.56 -13.59 -1.28
C LEU A 41 7.00 -12.68 -0.20
N LYS A 42 6.01 -11.89 -0.58
CA LYS A 42 5.26 -11.04 0.34
C LYS A 42 3.84 -11.56 0.47
N ASN A 43 3.41 -11.84 1.69
CA ASN A 43 2.02 -12.23 1.94
C ASN A 43 1.09 -11.07 1.59
N VAL A 44 0.10 -11.33 0.73
CA VAL A 44 -0.79 -10.30 0.21
C VAL A 44 -1.65 -9.67 1.32
N LEU A 45 -2.04 -10.45 2.33
CA LEU A 45 -2.89 -9.97 3.42
C LEU A 45 -2.09 -9.40 4.60
N SER A 46 -1.07 -10.13 5.07
CA SER A 46 -0.32 -9.73 6.27
C SER A 46 0.86 -8.80 5.97
N GLY A 47 1.31 -8.74 4.73
CA GLY A 47 2.50 -7.99 4.35
C GLY A 47 3.82 -8.65 4.76
N LYS A 48 3.79 -9.81 5.42
CA LYS A 48 4.97 -10.53 5.86
C LYS A 48 5.82 -10.96 4.65
N VAL A 49 7.10 -10.70 4.72
CA VAL A 49 8.07 -11.08 3.68
C VAL A 49 8.84 -12.31 4.14
N VAL A 50 8.93 -13.32 3.28
CA VAL A 50 9.68 -14.54 3.54
C VAL A 50 10.49 -14.92 2.29
N ASP A 51 11.60 -15.62 2.50
CA ASP A 51 12.36 -16.22 1.42
C ASP A 51 11.97 -17.70 1.31
N LYS A 52 11.74 -18.14 0.08
CA LYS A 52 11.43 -19.55 -0.20
C LYS A 52 12.21 -20.02 -1.43
N THR A 53 12.79 -21.20 -1.32
CA THR A 53 13.52 -21.84 -2.42
C THR A 53 12.68 -22.97 -3.01
N PHE A 54 12.56 -22.97 -4.33
CA PHE A 54 11.87 -24.01 -5.09
C PHE A 54 12.89 -24.75 -5.97
N ASN A 55 12.68 -26.02 -6.20
CA ASN A 55 13.41 -26.71 -7.25
C ASN A 55 12.99 -26.15 -8.62
N ALA A 56 13.93 -26.08 -9.56
CA ALA A 56 13.62 -25.61 -10.91
C ALA A 56 12.60 -26.55 -11.60
N GLY A 57 11.62 -25.96 -12.26
CA GLY A 57 10.58 -26.67 -12.97
C GLY A 57 9.44 -27.21 -12.13
N VAL A 58 9.43 -26.95 -10.82
CA VAL A 58 8.32 -27.31 -9.94
C VAL A 58 7.06 -26.53 -10.34
N LYS A 59 5.93 -27.21 -10.31
CA LYS A 59 4.62 -26.58 -10.54
C LYS A 59 4.26 -25.66 -9.36
N VAL A 60 3.74 -24.50 -9.67
CA VAL A 60 3.24 -23.53 -8.70
C VAL A 60 1.82 -23.13 -9.08
N ASP A 61 0.95 -23.05 -8.10
CA ASP A 61 -0.40 -22.55 -8.31
C ASP A 61 -0.37 -21.03 -8.33
N THR A 62 -0.94 -20.45 -9.39
CA THR A 62 -1.07 -19.01 -9.53
C THR A 62 -2.49 -18.57 -9.18
N ALA A 63 -2.61 -17.37 -8.64
CA ALA A 63 -3.90 -16.76 -8.36
C ALA A 63 -4.06 -15.49 -9.21
N ASN A 64 -5.24 -15.33 -9.80
CA ASN A 64 -5.58 -14.09 -10.49
C ASN A 64 -6.05 -13.06 -9.47
N VAL A 65 -5.34 -11.94 -9.41
CA VAL A 65 -5.75 -10.78 -8.64
C VAL A 65 -6.22 -9.72 -9.61
N ASP A 66 -7.51 -9.37 -9.51
CA ASP A 66 -8.10 -8.27 -10.28
C ASP A 66 -7.80 -6.97 -9.54
N ARG A 67 -6.99 -6.12 -10.14
CA ARG A 67 -6.65 -4.79 -9.63
C ARG A 67 -7.43 -3.77 -10.43
N ARG A 68 -8.34 -3.08 -9.75
CA ARG A 68 -9.23 -2.12 -10.42
C ARG A 68 -9.17 -0.77 -9.73
N GLU A 69 -9.05 0.28 -10.52
CA GLU A 69 -9.17 1.63 -10.01
C GLU A 69 -10.61 1.91 -9.62
N MET A 70 -10.81 2.39 -8.40
CA MET A 70 -12.11 2.73 -7.84
C MET A 70 -12.04 4.05 -7.10
N THR A 71 -13.19 4.68 -6.93
CA THR A 71 -13.32 5.93 -6.19
C THR A 71 -13.83 5.64 -4.79
N TYR A 72 -13.12 6.10 -3.78
CA TYR A 72 -13.58 6.01 -2.39
C TYR A 72 -14.77 6.96 -2.17
N LEU A 73 -15.86 6.45 -1.64
CA LEU A 73 -17.08 7.22 -1.41
C LEU A 73 -17.22 7.66 0.04
N TYR A 74 -17.36 6.71 0.97
CA TYR A 74 -17.59 6.97 2.38
C TYR A 74 -17.31 5.74 3.23
N THR A 75 -17.33 5.91 4.54
CA THR A 75 -17.24 4.82 5.51
C THR A 75 -18.39 4.90 6.52
N ASP A 76 -18.84 3.75 6.98
CA ASP A 76 -19.77 3.64 8.11
C ASP A 76 -19.05 3.29 9.43
N GLY A 77 -17.72 3.25 9.41
CA GLY A 77 -16.86 2.89 10.53
C GLY A 77 -16.43 1.42 10.55
N SER A 78 -17.20 0.53 9.97
CA SER A 78 -16.86 -0.90 9.84
C SER A 78 -16.43 -1.29 8.43
N GLU A 79 -16.98 -0.64 7.43
CA GLU A 79 -16.64 -0.84 6.03
C GLU A 79 -16.37 0.48 5.34
N TYR A 80 -15.54 0.40 4.29
CA TYR A 80 -15.26 1.50 3.38
C TYR A 80 -15.85 1.16 2.03
N TYR A 81 -16.59 2.11 1.43
CA TYR A 81 -17.31 1.88 0.18
C TYR A 81 -16.59 2.55 -0.98
N PHE A 82 -16.40 1.77 -2.04
CA PHE A 82 -15.72 2.18 -3.26
C PHE A 82 -16.63 1.98 -4.46
N MET A 83 -16.54 2.85 -5.44
CA MET A 83 -17.34 2.79 -6.66
C MET A 83 -16.44 2.59 -7.86
N ASP A 84 -16.81 1.65 -8.71
CA ASP A 84 -16.21 1.50 -10.04
C ASP A 84 -16.64 2.68 -10.92
N PRO A 85 -15.71 3.49 -11.46
CA PRO A 85 -16.07 4.67 -12.25
C PRO A 85 -16.71 4.31 -13.59
N ASP A 86 -16.53 3.10 -14.10
CA ASP A 86 -17.08 2.66 -15.38
C ASP A 86 -18.47 2.05 -15.25
N THR A 87 -18.67 1.19 -14.23
CA THR A 87 -19.92 0.46 -14.03
C THR A 87 -20.83 1.07 -12.97
N TYR A 88 -20.30 1.97 -12.13
CA TYR A 88 -20.97 2.56 -10.96
C TYR A 88 -21.34 1.53 -9.88
N ASP A 89 -20.81 0.31 -9.97
CA ASP A 89 -20.98 -0.68 -8.92
C ASP A 89 -20.23 -0.29 -7.66
N GLN A 90 -20.87 -0.49 -6.52
CA GLN A 90 -20.28 -0.21 -5.22
C GLN A 90 -19.81 -1.49 -4.54
N VAL A 91 -18.64 -1.42 -3.92
CA VAL A 91 -18.03 -2.53 -3.18
C VAL A 91 -17.71 -2.07 -1.77
N GLY A 92 -18.17 -2.83 -0.77
CA GLY A 92 -17.78 -2.62 0.62
C GLY A 92 -16.51 -3.42 0.94
N VAL A 93 -15.54 -2.76 1.54
CA VAL A 93 -14.27 -3.36 1.99
C VAL A 93 -14.16 -3.15 3.49
N SER A 94 -13.92 -4.24 4.23
CA SER A 94 -13.82 -4.14 5.68
C SER A 94 -12.67 -3.23 6.13
N ALA A 95 -12.85 -2.58 7.27
CA ALA A 95 -11.82 -1.72 7.85
C ALA A 95 -10.49 -2.46 8.08
N ASP A 96 -10.56 -3.75 8.40
CA ASP A 96 -9.37 -4.59 8.59
C ASP A 96 -8.55 -4.74 7.30
N VAL A 97 -9.23 -4.86 6.16
CA VAL A 97 -8.57 -4.97 4.84
C VAL A 97 -8.00 -3.62 4.40
N VAL A 98 -8.72 -2.53 4.62
CA VAL A 98 -8.24 -1.18 4.28
C VAL A 98 -7.03 -0.82 5.14
N GLY A 99 -7.07 -1.15 6.42
CA GLY A 99 -5.95 -0.95 7.34
C GLY A 99 -5.49 0.50 7.41
N ASP A 100 -4.19 0.69 7.42
CA ASP A 100 -3.55 2.02 7.54
C ASP A 100 -3.82 2.95 6.34
N ALA A 101 -4.27 2.42 5.21
CA ALA A 101 -4.65 3.25 4.07
C ALA A 101 -5.75 4.25 4.42
N ALA A 102 -6.63 3.90 5.36
CA ALA A 102 -7.69 4.78 5.84
C ALA A 102 -7.16 6.11 6.40
N ASN A 103 -5.94 6.11 6.95
CA ASN A 103 -5.31 7.31 7.53
C ASN A 103 -4.96 8.37 6.49
N PHE A 104 -4.93 8.00 5.22
CA PHE A 104 -4.49 8.89 4.14
C PHE A 104 -5.50 8.96 2.99
N MET A 105 -6.71 8.45 3.19
CA MET A 105 -7.72 8.33 2.16
C MET A 105 -8.86 9.34 2.40
N LEU A 106 -9.09 10.20 1.42
CA LEU A 106 -10.21 11.14 1.42
C LEU A 106 -11.34 10.65 0.51
N GLU A 107 -12.55 11.09 0.80
CA GLU A 107 -13.70 10.88 -0.09
C GLU A 107 -13.40 11.41 -1.50
N ASN A 108 -13.88 10.71 -2.51
CA ASN A 108 -13.66 10.99 -3.93
C ASN A 108 -12.21 10.82 -4.42
N THR A 109 -11.34 10.19 -3.62
CA THR A 109 -10.00 9.84 -4.04
C THR A 109 -10.02 8.53 -4.83
N ASN A 110 -9.27 8.49 -5.93
CA ASN A 110 -9.09 7.27 -6.69
C ASN A 110 -8.04 6.38 -6.02
N VAL A 111 -8.37 5.11 -5.87
CA VAL A 111 -7.52 4.10 -5.26
C VAL A 111 -7.57 2.83 -6.10
N VAL A 112 -6.63 1.92 -5.90
CA VAL A 112 -6.70 0.59 -6.51
C VAL A 112 -7.21 -0.40 -5.47
N VAL A 113 -8.30 -1.09 -5.79
CA VAL A 113 -8.83 -2.19 -4.99
C VAL A 113 -8.44 -3.50 -5.65
N ALA A 114 -7.68 -4.32 -4.95
CA ALA A 114 -7.29 -5.64 -5.42
C ALA A 114 -8.24 -6.70 -4.86
N ARG A 115 -8.76 -7.55 -5.75
CA ARG A 115 -9.71 -8.61 -5.42
C ARG A 115 -9.25 -9.95 -5.97
N HIS A 116 -9.57 -11.01 -5.28
CA HIS A 116 -9.43 -12.37 -5.75
C HIS A 116 -10.78 -13.07 -5.59
N GLU A 117 -11.36 -13.55 -6.70
CA GLU A 117 -12.70 -14.16 -6.71
C GLU A 117 -13.75 -13.29 -6.01
N ASP A 118 -13.77 -11.99 -6.35
CA ASP A 118 -14.64 -10.95 -5.79
C ASP A 118 -14.38 -10.63 -4.30
N ASN A 119 -13.41 -11.27 -3.67
CA ASN A 119 -13.02 -10.94 -2.29
C ASN A 119 -11.96 -9.84 -2.27
N PRO A 120 -12.21 -8.70 -1.61
CA PRO A 120 -11.20 -7.68 -1.47
C PRO A 120 -9.99 -8.18 -0.69
N LEU A 121 -8.79 -7.95 -1.21
CA LEU A 121 -7.52 -8.34 -0.60
C LEU A 121 -6.81 -7.18 0.07
N TYR A 122 -6.73 -6.05 -0.63
CA TYR A 122 -6.09 -4.85 -0.13
C TYR A 122 -6.52 -3.64 -0.96
N VAL A 123 -6.27 -2.46 -0.40
CA VAL A 123 -6.46 -1.17 -1.06
C VAL A 123 -5.09 -0.51 -1.20
N GLU A 124 -4.78 -0.04 -2.39
CA GLU A 124 -3.52 0.63 -2.70
C GLU A 124 -3.80 2.10 -3.05
N LEU A 125 -3.17 2.99 -2.31
CA LEU A 125 -3.26 4.42 -2.54
C LEU A 125 -2.26 4.86 -3.61
N PRO A 126 -2.47 6.05 -4.24
CA PRO A 126 -1.44 6.63 -5.10
C PRO A 126 -0.11 6.79 -4.39
N ALA A 127 0.98 6.95 -5.14
CA ALA A 127 2.33 7.12 -4.60
C ALA A 127 2.45 8.33 -3.66
N ALA A 128 1.59 9.33 -3.84
CA ALA A 128 1.51 10.50 -2.98
C ALA A 128 0.06 10.99 -2.90
N VAL A 129 -0.34 11.46 -1.72
CA VAL A 129 -1.66 12.05 -1.48
C VAL A 129 -1.50 13.48 -0.98
N GLU A 130 -2.46 14.33 -1.31
CA GLU A 130 -2.50 15.72 -0.86
C GLU A 130 -3.54 15.87 0.23
N LEU A 131 -3.12 16.35 1.41
CA LEU A 131 -3.97 16.46 2.59
C LEU A 131 -3.75 17.81 3.27
N ASP A 132 -4.82 18.36 3.83
CA ASP A 132 -4.75 19.59 4.60
C ASP A 132 -4.29 19.29 6.03
N ILE A 133 -3.49 20.20 6.57
CA ILE A 133 -3.11 20.17 7.98
C ILE A 133 -4.28 20.71 8.80
N GLU A 134 -4.91 19.84 9.57
CA GLU A 134 -6.01 20.21 10.46
C GLU A 134 -5.51 21.03 11.66
N HIS A 135 -4.41 20.57 12.26
CA HIS A 135 -3.79 21.23 13.41
C HIS A 135 -2.31 20.91 13.50
N THR A 136 -1.52 21.93 13.80
CA THR A 136 -0.12 21.79 14.19
C THR A 136 0.27 22.98 15.06
N ASP A 137 1.18 22.76 15.99
CA ASP A 137 1.70 23.83 16.83
C ASP A 137 2.66 24.73 16.03
N PRO A 138 2.84 25.99 16.42
CA PRO A 138 3.85 26.86 15.81
C PRO A 138 5.25 26.28 15.96
N GLY A 139 6.04 26.33 14.90
CA GLY A 139 7.46 25.99 14.97
C GLY A 139 8.22 27.06 15.73
N VAL A 140 8.84 26.69 16.86
CA VAL A 140 9.64 27.61 17.65
C VAL A 140 11.06 27.66 17.10
N GLN A 141 11.49 28.83 16.60
CA GLN A 141 12.87 29.04 16.19
C GLN A 141 13.77 29.03 17.43
N GLY A 142 14.82 28.25 17.40
CA GLY A 142 15.84 28.21 18.44
C GLY A 142 15.97 26.91 19.23
N ASP A 143 14.96 26.07 19.19
CA ASP A 143 15.02 24.79 19.89
C ASP A 143 15.87 23.75 19.16
N ARG A 144 16.22 23.98 17.90
CA ARG A 144 17.05 23.06 17.12
C ARG A 144 17.86 23.80 16.07
N SER A 145 19.12 23.46 15.99
CA SER A 145 20.08 24.12 15.11
C SER A 145 19.92 23.79 13.63
N THR A 146 19.24 22.70 13.26
CA THR A 146 19.04 22.30 11.86
C THR A 146 17.86 21.36 11.71
N GLY A 147 16.95 21.66 10.76
CA GLY A 147 16.03 20.72 10.16
C GLY A 147 15.08 19.95 11.10
N GLY A 148 14.67 20.55 12.20
CA GLY A 148 13.73 19.94 13.13
C GLY A 148 12.37 19.69 12.51
N THR A 149 11.68 18.68 13.01
CA THR A 149 10.28 18.37 12.65
C THR A 149 9.38 18.56 13.86
N LYS A 150 8.09 18.64 13.58
CA LYS A 150 7.04 18.72 14.61
C LYS A 150 5.87 17.85 14.21
N PRO A 151 5.05 17.35 15.17
CA PRO A 151 3.84 16.63 14.84
C PRO A 151 2.80 17.55 14.22
N ALA A 152 2.05 17.00 13.25
CA ALA A 152 0.92 17.68 12.64
C ALA A 152 -0.22 16.67 12.44
N LYS A 153 -1.42 17.09 12.75
CA LYS A 153 -2.63 16.29 12.54
C LYS A 153 -3.20 16.64 11.17
N LEU A 154 -3.40 15.61 10.36
CA LEU A 154 -4.03 15.72 9.04
C LEU A 154 -5.56 15.77 9.17
N GLU A 155 -6.22 16.25 8.13
CA GLU A 155 -7.69 16.27 8.04
C GLU A 155 -8.34 14.88 8.14
N THR A 156 -7.58 13.82 7.86
CA THR A 156 -8.02 12.43 8.04
C THR A 156 -7.93 11.94 9.49
N GLY A 157 -7.38 12.74 10.40
CA GLY A 157 -7.13 12.38 11.78
C GLY A 157 -5.77 11.74 12.06
N ALA A 158 -5.01 11.40 11.02
CA ALA A 158 -3.67 10.83 11.18
C ALA A 158 -2.67 11.92 11.60
N GLU A 159 -1.65 11.51 12.36
CA GLU A 159 -0.55 12.39 12.76
C GLU A 159 0.72 12.03 11.99
N ILE A 160 1.39 13.03 11.45
CA ILE A 160 2.68 12.90 10.76
C ILE A 160 3.68 13.92 11.27
N GLN A 161 4.96 13.69 10.96
CA GLN A 161 6.03 14.65 11.22
C GLN A 161 6.20 15.57 10.01
N VAL A 162 6.19 16.88 10.26
CA VAL A 162 6.33 17.91 9.23
C VAL A 162 7.46 18.88 9.60
N PRO A 163 8.05 19.57 8.60
CA PRO A 163 9.00 20.66 8.89
C PRO A 163 8.38 21.77 9.76
N LEU A 164 9.22 22.50 10.50
CA LEU A 164 8.76 23.52 11.43
C LEU A 164 8.00 24.67 10.76
N PHE A 165 8.23 24.91 9.45
CA PHE A 165 7.56 26.00 8.71
C PHE A 165 6.13 25.71 8.31
N ILE A 166 5.66 24.47 8.47
CA ILE A 166 4.29 24.07 8.13
C ILE A 166 3.32 24.64 9.16
N ASN A 167 2.20 25.18 8.70
CA ASN A 167 1.17 25.78 9.54
C ASN A 167 -0.18 25.07 9.38
N THR A 168 -1.03 25.25 10.37
CA THR A 168 -2.43 24.81 10.28
C THR A 168 -3.10 25.44 9.05
N GLY A 169 -3.77 24.61 8.26
CA GLY A 169 -4.42 25.01 7.01
C GLY A 169 -3.56 24.86 5.76
N ASP A 170 -2.27 24.57 5.90
CA ASP A 170 -1.43 24.25 4.75
C ASP A 170 -1.82 22.92 4.15
N LYS A 171 -1.69 22.82 2.84
CA LYS A 171 -1.85 21.54 2.11
C LYS A 171 -0.49 20.93 1.86
N VAL A 172 -0.32 19.67 2.24
CA VAL A 172 0.94 18.95 2.12
C VAL A 172 0.77 17.69 1.29
N LYS A 173 1.84 17.29 0.65
CA LYS A 173 1.94 16.02 -0.06
C LYS A 173 2.63 15.01 0.85
N VAL A 174 2.02 13.83 0.98
CA VAL A 174 2.43 12.77 1.90
C VAL A 174 2.56 11.45 1.15
N ASP A 175 3.58 10.67 1.48
CA ASP A 175 3.68 9.28 1.03
C ASP A 175 2.80 8.41 1.93
N PRO A 176 1.70 7.82 1.43
CA PRO A 176 0.76 7.09 2.28
C PRO A 176 1.30 5.74 2.77
N ARG A 177 2.43 5.26 2.24
CA ARG A 177 3.00 3.97 2.67
C ARG A 177 3.59 4.03 4.07
N ASP A 178 4.20 5.17 4.43
CA ASP A 178 4.87 5.36 5.72
C ASP A 178 4.46 6.66 6.42
N GLY A 179 3.56 7.44 5.84
CA GLY A 179 3.12 8.72 6.40
C GLY A 179 4.17 9.83 6.33
N ARG A 180 5.13 9.72 5.41
CA ARG A 180 6.23 10.67 5.29
C ARG A 180 5.81 11.92 4.54
N TYR A 181 6.12 13.09 5.12
CA TYR A 181 5.99 14.38 4.44
C TYR A 181 6.93 14.45 3.22
N LEU A 182 6.38 14.86 2.08
CA LEU A 182 7.15 15.02 0.84
C LEU A 182 7.39 16.50 0.51
N SER A 183 6.32 17.29 0.48
CA SER A 183 6.41 18.72 0.15
C SER A 183 5.16 19.48 0.58
N ARG A 184 5.26 20.79 0.64
CA ARG A 184 4.10 21.68 0.79
C ARG A 184 3.53 21.98 -0.59
N VAL A 185 2.22 21.78 -0.77
CA VAL A 185 1.52 22.07 -2.03
C VAL A 185 1.08 23.54 -2.06
N SER A 186 0.46 24.02 -0.97
CA SER A 186 0.00 25.39 -0.86
C SER A 186 -0.01 25.83 0.61
N SER A 187 0.11 27.13 0.82
CA SER A 187 -0.11 27.78 2.12
C SER A 187 -1.43 28.53 2.10
N LYS A 188 -2.11 28.59 3.24
CA LYS A 188 -3.35 29.34 3.43
C LYS A 188 -3.07 30.75 3.89
#